data_79cc798089a962aee55ee1d1229bf352
#
_entry.id   79cc798089a962aee55ee1d1229bf352
#
_cell.length_a   1.000
_cell.length_b   1.000
_cell.length_c   1.000
_cell.angle_alpha   90.00
_cell.angle_beta   90.00
_cell.angle_gamma   90.00
#
_symmetry.space_group_name_H-M   'P 1'
#
loop_
_entity.id
_entity.type
_entity.pdbx_description
1 polymer ?
#
loop_
_entity_poly.entity_id
_entity_poly.type
_entity_poly.pdbx_seq_one_letter_code
_entity_poly.pdbx_strand_id
1 'polypeptide(L)'
;TNLNDPAYLEALQQAKSISQSRLDEALTDNQLDAIVAPSNGPGWLIDLENGDDGSSVNYVSSSGLAAIAGYPAITVPAGYIDGMPVGISFFGAAFSEPQLIALAFAYEQRTQARRAPELTSVSP
;
A
#
# COMPACT_ATOMS: atom_id res chain seq x y z
N THR A 1 15.31 -0.89 24.39
CA THR A 1 13.86 -1.17 24.38
C THR A 1 13.70 -2.65 24.11
N ASN A 2 12.98 -3.35 24.98
CA ASN A 2 12.70 -4.79 24.84
C ASN A 2 11.27 -4.94 24.30
N LEU A 3 11.05 -5.90 23.38
CA LEU A 3 9.71 -6.18 22.83
C LEU A 3 8.69 -6.65 23.89
N ASN A 4 9.15 -7.00 25.08
CA ASN A 4 8.30 -7.35 26.22
C ASN A 4 8.10 -6.17 27.19
N ASP A 5 8.58 -4.97 26.86
CA ASP A 5 8.36 -3.77 27.66
C ASP A 5 6.86 -3.45 27.70
N PRO A 6 6.25 -3.29 28.90
CA PRO A 6 4.82 -3.00 29.00
C PRO A 6 4.41 -1.75 28.22
N ALA A 7 5.21 -0.70 28.21
CA ALA A 7 4.92 0.52 27.47
C ALA A 7 4.92 0.29 25.94
N TYR A 8 5.81 -0.61 25.45
CA TYR A 8 5.79 -1.00 24.03
C TYR A 8 4.53 -1.79 23.68
N LEU A 9 4.15 -2.76 24.50
CA LEU A 9 2.97 -3.59 24.27
C LEU A 9 1.67 -2.77 24.32
N GLU A 10 1.58 -1.81 25.23
CA GLU A 10 0.46 -0.89 25.32
C GLU A 10 0.37 0.00 24.06
N ALA A 11 1.49 0.60 23.65
CA ALA A 11 1.54 1.43 22.44
C ALA A 11 1.17 0.64 21.17
N LEU A 12 1.66 -0.61 21.05
CA LEU A 12 1.32 -1.52 19.96
C LEU A 12 -0.17 -1.83 19.91
N GLN A 13 -0.75 -2.19 21.06
CA GLN A 13 -2.18 -2.48 21.18
C GLN A 13 -3.04 -1.25 20.85
N GLN A 14 -2.64 -0.09 21.33
CA GLN A 14 -3.34 1.17 21.04
C GLN A 14 -3.28 1.53 19.56
N ALA A 15 -2.12 1.45 18.92
CA ALA A 15 -1.97 1.71 17.49
C ALA A 15 -2.85 0.79 16.65
N LYS A 16 -2.84 -0.51 16.98
CA LYS A 16 -3.68 -1.52 16.32
C LYS A 16 -5.17 -1.21 16.48
N SER A 17 -5.62 -0.96 17.71
CA SER A 17 -7.02 -0.67 18.00
C SER A 17 -7.53 0.58 17.29
N ILE A 18 -6.75 1.65 17.27
CA ILE A 18 -7.09 2.89 16.55
C ILE A 18 -7.20 2.63 15.04
N SER A 19 -6.23 1.91 14.47
CA SER A 19 -6.24 1.61 13.03
C SER A 19 -7.42 0.74 12.62
N GLN A 20 -7.76 -0.27 13.42
CA GLN A 20 -8.92 -1.12 13.20
C GLN A 20 -10.22 -0.32 13.27
N SER A 21 -10.43 0.44 14.35
CA SER A 21 -11.63 1.27 14.52
C SER A 21 -11.83 2.22 13.34
N ARG A 22 -10.77 2.90 12.90
CA ARG A 22 -10.88 3.86 11.78
C ARG A 22 -11.21 3.20 10.44
N LEU A 23 -10.65 2.02 10.17
CA LEU A 23 -10.98 1.26 8.97
C LEU A 23 -12.41 0.73 9.02
N ASP A 24 -12.81 0.14 10.14
CA ASP A 24 -14.15 -0.40 10.33
C ASP A 24 -15.23 0.70 10.23
N GLU A 25 -15.01 1.85 10.89
CA GLU A 25 -15.87 3.03 10.78
C GLU A 25 -16.00 3.49 9.31
N ALA A 26 -14.87 3.65 8.61
CA ALA A 26 -14.90 4.10 7.21
C ALA A 26 -15.67 3.14 6.30
N LEU A 27 -15.45 1.84 6.45
CA LEU A 27 -16.12 0.82 5.64
C LEU A 27 -17.61 0.73 5.96
N THR A 28 -17.96 0.73 7.27
CA THR A 28 -19.35 0.53 7.73
C THR A 28 -20.21 1.75 7.46
N ASP A 29 -19.76 2.95 7.86
CA ASP A 29 -20.53 4.17 7.77
C ASP A 29 -20.82 4.56 6.32
N ASN A 30 -19.92 4.20 5.41
CA ASN A 30 -20.09 4.48 3.99
C ASN A 30 -20.54 3.26 3.17
N GLN A 31 -20.81 2.12 3.83
CA GLN A 31 -21.25 0.87 3.17
C GLN A 31 -20.29 0.45 2.04
N LEU A 32 -18.98 0.49 2.31
CA LEU A 32 -17.94 0.19 1.33
C LEU A 32 -17.54 -1.28 1.40
N ASP A 33 -17.34 -1.87 0.24
CA ASP A 33 -16.77 -3.21 0.08
C ASP A 33 -15.24 -3.22 0.25
N ALA A 34 -14.58 -2.14 -0.11
CA ALA A 34 -13.15 -1.93 0.04
C ALA A 34 -12.81 -0.44 -0.08
N ILE A 35 -11.62 -0.08 0.39
CA ILE A 35 -11.01 1.23 0.17
C ILE A 35 -9.92 1.05 -0.89
N VAL A 36 -9.83 1.99 -1.83
CA VAL A 36 -8.83 1.99 -2.88
C VAL A 36 -8.00 3.26 -2.80
N ALA A 37 -6.67 3.10 -2.98
CA ALA A 37 -5.75 4.23 -2.98
C ALA A 37 -4.49 3.93 -3.80
N PRO A 38 -3.75 4.95 -4.27
CA PRO A 38 -2.41 4.72 -4.81
C PRO A 38 -1.54 4.00 -3.79
N SER A 39 -0.79 2.99 -4.23
CA SER A 39 0.05 2.19 -3.30
C SER A 39 1.16 3.03 -2.71
N ASN A 40 1.90 3.71 -3.59
CA ASN A 40 2.96 4.66 -3.28
C ASN A 40 3.04 5.73 -4.38
N GLY A 41 3.81 6.78 -4.13
CA GLY A 41 4.26 7.70 -5.18
C GLY A 41 5.11 6.98 -6.24
N PRO A 42 5.38 7.60 -7.39
CA PRO A 42 6.27 7.04 -8.40
C PRO A 42 7.70 6.89 -7.86
N GLY A 43 8.45 5.94 -8.42
CA GLY A 43 9.87 5.82 -8.13
C GLY A 43 10.64 7.08 -8.53
N TRP A 44 11.80 7.29 -7.90
CA TRP A 44 12.70 8.43 -8.16
C TRP A 44 14.11 7.93 -8.47
N LEU A 45 14.92 8.81 -9.02
CA LEU A 45 16.34 8.52 -9.25
C LEU A 45 17.08 8.54 -7.91
N ILE A 46 17.92 7.54 -7.68
CA ILE A 46 18.79 7.48 -6.52
C ILE A 46 19.86 8.57 -6.65
N ASP A 47 19.99 9.43 -5.64
CA ASP A 47 21.07 10.41 -5.55
C ASP A 47 22.23 9.80 -4.74
N LEU A 48 23.29 9.39 -5.45
CA LEU A 48 24.46 8.76 -4.85
C LEU A 48 25.41 9.76 -4.15
N GLU A 49 25.27 11.06 -4.43
CA GLU A 49 26.15 12.09 -3.85
C GLU A 49 25.57 12.68 -2.57
N ASN A 50 24.26 12.98 -2.56
CA ASN A 50 23.61 13.66 -1.45
C ASN A 50 22.72 12.74 -0.60
N GLY A 51 22.50 11.51 -1.08
CA GLY A 51 21.56 10.57 -0.48
C GLY A 51 20.12 10.84 -0.93
N ASP A 52 19.25 9.85 -0.69
CA ASP A 52 17.84 9.95 -1.04
C ASP A 52 17.12 10.95 -0.12
N ASP A 53 16.70 12.07 -0.66
CA ASP A 53 15.81 13.00 0.02
C ASP A 53 14.34 12.64 -0.30
N GLY A 54 13.72 11.85 0.58
CA GLY A 54 12.31 11.49 0.48
C GLY A 54 11.34 12.69 0.56
N SER A 55 11.83 13.89 0.86
CA SER A 55 11.01 15.11 0.92
C SER A 55 10.65 15.67 -0.45
N SER A 56 11.45 15.35 -1.47
CA SER A 56 11.24 15.82 -2.85
C SER A 56 10.16 15.02 -3.60
N VAL A 57 9.75 13.88 -3.07
CA VAL A 57 8.69 13.04 -3.64
C VAL A 57 7.45 13.20 -2.79
N ASN A 58 6.31 13.46 -3.40
CA ASN A 58 5.02 13.41 -2.70
C ASN A 58 4.83 11.99 -2.15
N TYR A 59 5.23 11.79 -0.90
CA TYR A 59 5.20 10.50 -0.22
C TYR A 59 3.75 10.13 0.09
N VAL A 60 3.08 9.57 -0.90
CA VAL A 60 1.77 8.97 -0.72
C VAL A 60 1.98 7.48 -0.51
N SER A 61 1.67 6.98 0.67
CA SER A 61 1.66 5.55 0.95
C SER A 61 0.35 5.17 1.61
N SER A 62 -0.34 4.20 1.05
CA SER A 62 -1.62 3.71 1.58
C SER A 62 -1.50 2.46 2.45
N SER A 63 -0.31 1.85 2.54
CA SER A 63 -0.13 0.56 3.19
C SER A 63 -0.16 0.60 4.72
N GLY A 64 0.19 1.73 5.33
CA GLY A 64 0.41 1.83 6.78
C GLY A 64 -0.82 1.47 7.61
N LEU A 65 -1.98 2.00 7.26
CA LEU A 65 -3.19 1.82 8.06
C LEU A 65 -3.64 0.35 8.09
N ALA A 66 -3.70 -0.31 6.94
CA ALA A 66 -4.06 -1.73 6.85
C ALA A 66 -3.00 -2.62 7.53
N ALA A 67 -1.71 -2.33 7.36
CA ALA A 67 -0.63 -3.08 7.98
C ALA A 67 -0.67 -3.00 9.52
N ILE A 68 -0.90 -1.82 10.09
CA ILE A 68 -1.01 -1.63 11.55
C ILE A 68 -2.27 -2.32 12.09
N ALA A 69 -3.40 -2.23 11.37
CA ALA A 69 -4.64 -2.91 11.74
C ALA A 69 -4.50 -4.44 11.68
N GLY A 70 -3.61 -4.96 10.84
CA GLY A 70 -3.53 -6.38 10.50
C GLY A 70 -4.67 -6.81 9.57
N TYR A 71 -5.14 -5.90 8.73
CA TYR A 71 -6.20 -6.13 7.75
C TYR A 71 -5.62 -6.43 6.37
N PRO A 72 -6.34 -7.18 5.53
CA PRO A 72 -5.86 -7.57 4.22
C PRO A 72 -5.74 -6.37 3.28
N ALA A 73 -4.68 -6.39 2.47
CA ALA A 73 -4.47 -5.45 1.38
C ALA A 73 -3.86 -6.17 0.18
N ILE A 74 -4.25 -5.78 -1.02
CA ILE A 74 -3.72 -6.29 -2.27
C ILE A 74 -3.37 -5.12 -3.19
N THR A 75 -2.23 -5.21 -3.85
CA THR A 75 -1.76 -4.20 -4.81
C THR A 75 -1.66 -4.81 -6.19
N VAL A 76 -2.14 -4.07 -7.19
CA VAL A 76 -2.03 -4.43 -8.60
C VAL A 76 -1.46 -3.27 -9.40
N PRO A 77 -0.85 -3.53 -10.58
CA PRO A 77 -0.33 -2.47 -11.45
C PRO A 77 -1.43 -1.49 -11.88
N ALA A 78 -1.19 -0.19 -11.69
CA ALA A 78 -2.11 0.87 -12.12
C ALA A 78 -1.68 1.57 -13.41
N GLY A 79 -0.39 1.51 -13.74
CA GLY A 79 0.17 2.16 -14.92
C GLY A 79 1.62 2.56 -14.74
N TYR A 80 2.03 3.61 -15.44
CA TYR A 80 3.40 4.12 -15.44
C TYR A 80 3.39 5.64 -15.40
N ILE A 81 4.32 6.22 -14.65
CA ILE A 81 4.61 7.66 -14.63
C ILE A 81 6.09 7.80 -14.99
N ASP A 82 6.39 8.51 -16.07
CA ASP A 82 7.76 8.68 -16.60
C ASP A 82 8.52 7.34 -16.78
N GLY A 83 7.79 6.29 -17.19
CA GLY A 83 8.35 4.96 -17.38
C GLY A 83 8.45 4.11 -16.09
N MET A 84 8.24 4.69 -14.91
CA MET A 84 8.26 4.01 -13.63
C MET A 84 6.90 3.41 -13.29
N PRO A 85 6.82 2.12 -12.87
CA PRO A 85 5.55 1.50 -12.56
C PRO A 85 4.94 2.09 -11.29
N VAL A 86 3.62 2.27 -11.29
CA VAL A 86 2.84 2.66 -10.13
C VAL A 86 1.76 1.63 -9.85
N GLY A 87 1.42 1.46 -8.59
CA GLY A 87 0.42 0.51 -8.12
C GLY A 87 -0.81 1.18 -7.53
N ILE A 88 -1.91 0.44 -7.55
CA ILE A 88 -3.13 0.76 -6.81
C ILE A 88 -3.39 -0.34 -5.80
N SER A 89 -3.73 0.04 -4.57
CA SER A 89 -4.00 -0.88 -3.48
C SER A 89 -5.46 -0.88 -3.12
N PHE A 90 -5.99 -2.08 -2.89
CA PHE A 90 -7.31 -2.31 -2.31
C PHE A 90 -7.12 -2.89 -0.92
N PHE A 91 -7.80 -2.35 0.07
CA PHE A 91 -7.79 -2.89 1.43
C PHE A 91 -9.20 -2.84 2.03
N GLY A 92 -9.50 -3.80 2.90
CA GLY A 92 -10.84 -4.02 3.41
C GLY A 92 -10.86 -4.47 4.86
N ALA A 93 -12.01 -4.94 5.31
CA ALA A 93 -12.21 -5.45 6.65
C ALA A 93 -11.40 -6.73 6.91
N ALA A 94 -11.30 -7.14 8.17
CA ALA A 94 -10.69 -8.41 8.54
C ALA A 94 -11.33 -9.57 7.76
N PHE A 95 -10.49 -10.47 7.23
CA PHE A 95 -10.91 -11.68 6.49
C PHE A 95 -11.66 -11.41 5.17
N SER A 96 -11.50 -10.22 4.56
CA SER A 96 -12.08 -9.87 3.26
C SER A 96 -11.21 -10.23 2.06
N GLU A 97 -10.18 -11.06 2.21
CA GLU A 97 -9.24 -11.45 1.15
C GLU A 97 -9.93 -11.93 -0.14
N PRO A 98 -10.97 -12.81 -0.10
CA PRO A 98 -11.63 -13.26 -1.33
C PRO A 98 -12.25 -12.11 -2.11
N GLN A 99 -12.84 -11.13 -1.42
CA GLN A 99 -13.45 -9.95 -2.04
C GLN A 99 -12.39 -9.04 -2.65
N LEU A 100 -11.28 -8.79 -1.94
CA LEU A 100 -10.17 -7.99 -2.45
C LEU A 100 -9.52 -8.62 -3.68
N ILE A 101 -9.34 -9.94 -3.69
CA ILE A 101 -8.83 -10.68 -4.85
C ILE A 101 -9.77 -10.51 -6.05
N ALA A 102 -11.09 -10.61 -5.84
CA ALA A 102 -12.06 -10.44 -6.91
C ALA A 102 -12.03 -9.01 -7.49
N LEU A 103 -11.94 -7.98 -6.64
CA LEU A 103 -11.83 -6.58 -7.07
C LEU A 103 -10.52 -6.32 -7.84
N ALA A 104 -9.40 -6.79 -7.29
CA ALA A 104 -8.08 -6.65 -7.92
C ALA A 104 -8.03 -7.37 -9.28
N PHE A 105 -8.56 -8.59 -9.36
CA PHE A 105 -8.66 -9.34 -10.60
C PHE A 105 -9.52 -8.61 -11.64
N ALA A 106 -10.69 -8.12 -11.25
CA ALA A 106 -11.56 -7.36 -12.16
C ALA A 106 -10.88 -6.10 -12.69
N TYR A 107 -10.12 -5.40 -11.83
CA TYR A 107 -9.34 -4.23 -12.21
C TYR A 107 -8.24 -4.59 -13.22
N GLU A 108 -7.44 -5.64 -12.94
CA GLU A 108 -6.38 -6.09 -13.85
C GLU A 108 -6.92 -6.52 -15.22
N GLN A 109 -8.02 -7.28 -15.24
CA GLN A 109 -8.64 -7.71 -16.49
C GLN A 109 -9.16 -6.53 -17.33
N ARG A 110 -9.59 -5.48 -16.69
CA ARG A 110 -10.12 -4.28 -17.37
C ARG A 110 -9.04 -3.35 -17.87
N THR A 111 -7.98 -3.17 -17.09
CA THR A 111 -6.93 -2.17 -17.37
C THR A 111 -5.75 -2.74 -18.14
N GLN A 112 -5.38 -4.01 -17.89
CA GLN A 112 -4.20 -4.67 -18.45
C GLN A 112 -2.94 -3.81 -18.35
N ALA A 113 -2.81 -3.09 -17.23
CA ALA A 113 -1.76 -2.08 -17.02
C ALA A 113 -0.35 -2.71 -16.88
N ARG A 114 -0.27 -4.01 -16.54
CA ARG A 114 1.01 -4.68 -16.36
C ARG A 114 1.79 -4.82 -17.67
N ARG A 115 3.05 -4.43 -17.66
CA ARG A 115 4.03 -4.73 -18.71
C ARG A 115 5.23 -5.47 -18.12
N ALA A 116 5.82 -6.36 -18.88
CA ALA A 116 7.09 -6.98 -18.49
C ALA A 116 8.20 -5.92 -18.49
N PRO A 117 9.14 -5.94 -17.51
CA PRO A 117 10.28 -5.02 -17.54
C PRO A 117 11.20 -5.35 -18.73
N GLU A 118 11.68 -4.29 -19.40
CA GLU A 118 12.74 -4.42 -20.39
C GLU A 118 14.08 -4.30 -19.67
N LEU A 119 14.77 -5.44 -19.54
CA LEU A 119 16.09 -5.47 -18.93
C LEU A 119 17.12 -5.09 -20.03
N THR A 120 17.52 -3.82 -20.05
CA THR A 120 18.65 -3.42 -20.86
C THR A 120 19.93 -3.98 -20.22
N SER A 121 20.72 -4.74 -21.01
CA SER A 121 22.05 -5.14 -20.57
C SER A 121 22.87 -3.88 -20.36
N VAL A 122 23.23 -3.59 -19.11
CA VAL A 122 24.28 -2.61 -18.82
C VAL A 122 25.56 -3.27 -19.30
N SER A 123 26.07 -2.84 -20.47
CA SER A 123 27.41 -3.22 -20.90
C SER A 123 28.41 -2.66 -19.87
N PRO A 124 29.37 -3.48 -19.41
CA PRO A 124 30.40 -3.06 -18.46
C PRO A 124 31.28 -1.96 -19.01
#